data_ceb0bbfc76d768947c67d8b7e3fe4a15
#
_entry.id   ceb0bbfc76d768947c67d8b7e3fe4a15
#
_cell.length_a   1.000
_cell.length_b   1.000
_cell.length_c   1.000
_cell.angle_alpha   90.00
_cell.angle_beta   90.00
_cell.angle_gamma   90.00
#
_symmetry.space_group_name_H-M   'P 1'
#
loop_
_entity.id
_entity.type
_entity.pdbx_description
1 polymer ?
#
loop_
_entity_poly.entity_id
_entity_poly.type
_entity_poly.pdbx_seq_one_letter_code
_entity_poly.pdbx_strand_id
1 'polypeptide(L)'
;MSKKVGLIGCGTIGSELALAIDNGMVQKAELVLLYDKVENMATELQSKLRNTATKTFSNFSKLISSTAFTDADIIVEAASQDAVRKFAKTILQLGKDLIIMSVGALVERDVLNELLDLASQKQVHIYVPTGAIAGIDAIRSVRHLLHSVTITTTKSPKALAGAPFFETARFKVESISRKRVIYEGSAGDAVKKFPANVNVAAALSLAGLG
;
A
#
# COMPACT_ATOMS: atom_id res chain seq x y z
N MET A 1 -4.21 -20.74 -15.99
CA MET A 1 -3.19 -20.90 -14.92
C MET A 1 -3.53 -19.93 -13.81
N SER A 2 -3.26 -20.27 -12.55
CA SER A 2 -3.37 -19.33 -11.42
C SER A 2 -2.18 -18.39 -11.40
N LYS A 3 -2.40 -17.13 -11.02
CA LYS A 3 -1.34 -16.15 -10.76
C LYS A 3 -0.71 -16.43 -9.40
N LYS A 4 0.60 -16.57 -9.36
CA LYS A 4 1.37 -16.75 -8.13
C LYS A 4 1.62 -15.39 -7.47
N VAL A 5 1.14 -15.23 -6.25
CA VAL A 5 1.14 -13.95 -5.52
C VAL A 5 2.15 -14.00 -4.37
N GLY A 6 3.02 -13.00 -4.32
CA GLY A 6 3.84 -12.73 -3.15
C GLY A 6 3.26 -11.58 -2.33
N LEU A 7 3.32 -11.64 -1.01
CA LEU A 7 2.82 -10.60 -0.12
C LEU A 7 3.95 -10.03 0.74
N ILE A 8 4.08 -8.72 0.75
CA ILE A 8 4.97 -7.94 1.62
C ILE A 8 4.14 -7.15 2.61
N GLY A 9 4.31 -7.46 3.89
CA GLY A 9 3.53 -6.92 5.01
C GLY A 9 2.45 -7.87 5.47
N CYS A 10 2.59 -8.38 6.70
CA CYS A 10 1.68 -9.31 7.33
C CYS A 10 0.85 -8.65 8.46
N GLY A 11 0.64 -7.33 8.37
CA GLY A 11 -0.27 -6.58 9.25
C GLY A 11 -1.74 -6.85 8.93
N THR A 12 -2.64 -6.00 9.43
CA THR A 12 -4.10 -6.19 9.28
C THR A 12 -4.52 -6.37 7.82
N ILE A 13 -4.12 -5.47 6.92
CA ILE A 13 -4.51 -5.53 5.50
C ILE A 13 -3.87 -6.74 4.82
N GLY A 14 -2.56 -6.98 5.05
CA GLY A 14 -1.86 -8.12 4.45
C GLY A 14 -2.44 -9.46 4.90
N SER A 15 -2.80 -9.59 6.18
CA SER A 15 -3.44 -10.81 6.70
C SER A 15 -4.78 -11.09 6.05
N GLU A 16 -5.63 -10.07 5.88
CA GLU A 16 -6.92 -10.21 5.21
C GLU A 16 -6.75 -10.63 3.74
N LEU A 17 -5.80 -10.03 3.03
CA LEU A 17 -5.48 -10.39 1.65
C LEU A 17 -4.95 -11.82 1.53
N ALA A 18 -4.03 -12.22 2.41
CA ALA A 18 -3.48 -13.57 2.42
C ALA A 18 -4.58 -14.62 2.65
N LEU A 19 -5.43 -14.39 3.65
CA LEU A 19 -6.56 -15.28 3.97
C LEU A 19 -7.60 -15.31 2.84
N ALA A 20 -7.88 -14.20 2.19
CA ALA A 20 -8.82 -14.16 1.06
C ALA A 20 -8.30 -14.97 -0.14
N ILE A 21 -7.00 -14.89 -0.43
CA ILE A 21 -6.37 -15.70 -1.49
C ILE A 21 -6.40 -17.17 -1.11
N ASP A 22 -5.94 -17.51 0.10
CA ASP A 22 -5.84 -18.90 0.58
C ASP A 22 -7.21 -19.60 0.69
N ASN A 23 -8.28 -18.87 1.03
CA ASN A 23 -9.64 -19.35 1.08
C ASN A 23 -10.32 -19.44 -0.30
N GLY A 24 -9.64 -19.07 -1.39
CA GLY A 24 -10.19 -19.12 -2.74
C GLY A 24 -11.20 -18.01 -3.07
N MET A 25 -11.29 -16.97 -2.24
CA MET A 25 -12.12 -15.78 -2.52
C MET A 25 -11.59 -14.99 -3.72
N VAL A 26 -10.28 -15.06 -3.97
CA VAL A 26 -9.64 -14.51 -5.15
C VAL A 26 -9.40 -15.63 -6.14
N GLN A 27 -10.24 -15.70 -7.18
CA GLN A 27 -10.16 -16.75 -8.19
C GLN A 27 -8.85 -16.65 -8.98
N LYS A 28 -8.27 -17.82 -9.32
CA LYS A 28 -7.03 -17.92 -10.09
C LYS A 28 -5.84 -17.20 -9.47
N ALA A 29 -5.78 -17.08 -8.15
CA ALA A 29 -4.65 -16.61 -7.39
C ALA A 29 -4.15 -17.71 -6.44
N GLU A 30 -2.83 -17.77 -6.24
CA GLU A 30 -2.16 -18.68 -5.32
C GLU A 30 -1.10 -17.91 -4.52
N LEU A 31 -1.17 -17.97 -3.20
CA LEU A 31 -0.21 -17.32 -2.32
C LEU A 31 1.04 -18.19 -2.18
N VAL A 32 2.19 -17.71 -2.64
CA VAL A 32 3.44 -18.49 -2.66
C VAL A 32 4.46 -18.03 -1.64
N LEU A 33 4.39 -16.76 -1.21
CA LEU A 33 5.30 -16.22 -0.21
C LEU A 33 4.66 -15.11 0.63
N LEU A 34 5.15 -14.99 1.86
CA LEU A 34 4.89 -13.94 2.82
C LEU A 34 6.22 -13.32 3.26
N TYR A 35 6.26 -12.01 3.33
CA TYR A 35 7.38 -11.28 3.90
C TYR A 35 6.89 -10.28 4.94
N ASP A 36 7.51 -10.28 6.11
CA ASP A 36 7.43 -9.18 7.06
C ASP A 36 8.80 -8.97 7.71
N LYS A 37 9.15 -7.69 7.98
CA LYS A 37 10.40 -7.37 8.71
C LYS A 37 10.44 -7.96 10.12
N VAL A 38 9.26 -8.22 10.70
CA VAL A 38 9.08 -8.90 11.99
C VAL A 38 8.75 -10.37 11.70
N GLU A 39 9.71 -11.25 11.92
CA GLU A 39 9.62 -12.67 11.57
C GLU A 39 8.33 -13.34 12.07
N ASN A 40 7.98 -13.08 13.33
CA ASN A 40 6.78 -13.64 13.95
C ASN A 40 5.49 -13.29 13.20
N MET A 41 5.39 -12.11 12.59
CA MET A 41 4.19 -11.71 11.84
C MET A 41 3.96 -12.60 10.63
N ALA A 42 5.02 -12.94 9.88
CA ALA A 42 4.91 -13.81 8.72
C ALA A 42 4.63 -15.26 9.10
N THR A 43 5.27 -15.78 10.16
CA THR A 43 5.09 -17.16 10.62
C THR A 43 3.72 -17.37 11.28
N GLU A 44 3.25 -16.42 12.09
CA GLU A 44 1.90 -16.47 12.66
C GLU A 44 0.81 -16.41 11.59
N LEU A 45 1.00 -15.58 10.55
CA LEU A 45 0.06 -15.54 9.45
C LEU A 45 0.08 -16.87 8.69
N GLN A 46 1.26 -17.39 8.37
CA GLN A 46 1.41 -18.66 7.66
C GLN A 46 0.73 -19.81 8.38
N SER A 47 0.82 -19.85 9.73
CA SER A 47 0.16 -20.90 10.54
C SER A 47 -1.38 -20.90 10.44
N LYS A 48 -1.98 -19.80 9.97
CA LYS A 48 -3.44 -19.65 9.77
C LYS A 48 -3.89 -20.02 8.36
N LEU A 49 -2.93 -20.21 7.43
CA LEU A 49 -3.23 -20.57 6.05
C LEU A 49 -3.47 -22.07 5.92
N ARG A 50 -4.33 -22.44 4.98
CA ARG A 50 -4.56 -23.83 4.55
C ARG A 50 -3.40 -24.35 3.72
N ASN A 51 -2.82 -23.47 2.87
CA ASN A 51 -1.68 -23.80 2.04
C ASN A 51 -0.38 -23.71 2.84
N THR A 52 0.08 -24.85 3.37
CA THR A 52 1.33 -24.96 4.13
C THR A 52 2.60 -24.81 3.28
N ALA A 53 2.48 -24.77 1.95
CA ALA A 53 3.61 -24.61 1.04
C ALA A 53 4.06 -23.14 0.90
N THR A 54 3.24 -22.18 1.35
CA THR A 54 3.57 -20.74 1.34
C THR A 54 4.84 -20.51 2.18
N LYS A 55 5.86 -19.87 1.59
CA LYS A 55 7.15 -19.60 2.24
C LYS A 55 7.13 -18.29 3.00
N THR A 56 7.82 -18.23 4.13
CA THR A 56 7.96 -17.04 4.97
C THR A 56 9.37 -16.48 4.95
N PHE A 57 9.47 -15.14 4.95
CA PHE A 57 10.74 -14.42 4.93
C PHE A 57 10.69 -13.21 5.86
N SER A 58 11.81 -12.91 6.55
CA SER A 58 12.02 -11.67 7.32
C SER A 58 13.24 -10.87 6.83
N ASN A 59 13.99 -11.42 5.88
CA ASN A 59 15.12 -10.77 5.24
C ASN A 59 14.84 -10.60 3.74
N PHE A 60 14.86 -9.35 3.27
CA PHE A 60 14.50 -9.02 1.88
C PHE A 60 15.50 -9.60 0.87
N SER A 61 16.79 -9.63 1.17
CA SER A 61 17.80 -10.22 0.27
C SER A 61 17.59 -11.72 0.11
N LYS A 62 17.24 -12.44 1.19
CA LYS A 62 16.89 -13.86 1.12
C LYS A 62 15.58 -14.07 0.34
N LEU A 63 14.60 -13.17 0.50
CA LEU A 63 13.35 -13.22 -0.24
C LEU A 63 13.62 -13.18 -1.74
N ILE A 64 14.29 -12.13 -2.25
CA ILE A 64 14.49 -11.93 -3.70
C ILE A 64 15.39 -12.98 -4.35
N SER A 65 16.21 -13.68 -3.58
CA SER A 65 17.06 -14.80 -4.03
C SER A 65 16.35 -16.15 -3.98
N SER A 66 15.11 -16.22 -3.51
CA SER A 66 14.37 -17.47 -3.33
C SER A 66 13.66 -17.90 -4.61
N THR A 67 13.45 -19.21 -4.74
CA THR A 67 12.61 -19.77 -5.83
C THR A 67 11.16 -19.28 -5.71
N ALA A 68 10.63 -19.09 -4.50
CA ALA A 68 9.28 -18.58 -4.28
C ALA A 68 9.10 -17.16 -4.88
N PHE A 69 10.12 -16.30 -4.78
CA PHE A 69 10.09 -14.99 -5.41
C PHE A 69 10.24 -15.09 -6.94
N THR A 70 11.13 -15.96 -7.41
CA THR A 70 11.30 -16.19 -8.87
C THR A 70 10.00 -16.68 -9.50
N ASP A 71 9.29 -17.55 -8.82
CA ASP A 71 8.01 -18.12 -9.28
C ASP A 71 6.82 -17.17 -9.15
N ALA A 72 6.89 -16.15 -8.29
CA ALA A 72 5.81 -15.17 -8.17
C ALA A 72 5.61 -14.39 -9.46
N ASP A 73 4.36 -14.21 -9.89
CA ASP A 73 3.99 -13.36 -11.02
C ASP A 73 3.82 -11.91 -10.59
N ILE A 74 3.31 -11.70 -9.39
CA ILE A 74 2.95 -10.39 -8.87
C ILE A 74 3.25 -10.31 -7.37
N ILE A 75 3.74 -9.14 -6.95
CA ILE A 75 3.98 -8.84 -5.53
C ILE A 75 2.94 -7.82 -5.06
N VAL A 76 2.34 -8.07 -3.90
CA VAL A 76 1.43 -7.14 -3.22
C VAL A 76 2.18 -6.52 -2.05
N GLU A 77 2.34 -5.21 -2.07
CA GLU A 77 2.87 -4.45 -0.95
C GLU A 77 1.70 -3.95 -0.09
N ALA A 78 1.64 -4.39 1.16
CA ALA A 78 0.64 -4.02 2.17
C ALA A 78 1.29 -3.71 3.54
N ALA A 79 2.49 -3.12 3.52
CA ALA A 79 3.29 -2.87 4.72
C ALA A 79 3.32 -1.39 5.11
N SER A 80 4.01 -0.55 4.32
CA SER A 80 4.16 0.87 4.63
C SER A 80 4.74 1.65 3.44
N GLN A 81 4.58 2.98 3.44
CA GLN A 81 5.22 3.86 2.47
C GLN A 81 6.74 3.65 2.41
N ASP A 82 7.36 3.37 3.56
CA ASP A 82 8.79 3.09 3.67
C ASP A 82 9.19 1.78 2.97
N ALA A 83 8.33 0.77 3.02
CA ALA A 83 8.51 -0.48 2.28
C ALA A 83 8.45 -0.24 0.76
N VAL A 84 7.54 0.61 0.29
CA VAL A 84 7.50 1.02 -1.12
C VAL A 84 8.82 1.66 -1.55
N ARG A 85 9.30 2.67 -0.80
CA ARG A 85 10.58 3.35 -1.11
C ARG A 85 11.78 2.39 -1.14
N LYS A 86 11.79 1.41 -0.24
CA LYS A 86 12.90 0.46 -0.10
C LYS A 86 12.87 -0.68 -1.11
N PHE A 87 11.70 -1.18 -1.45
CA PHE A 87 11.58 -2.47 -2.13
C PHE A 87 10.98 -2.38 -3.54
N ALA A 88 10.12 -1.41 -3.83
CA ALA A 88 9.38 -1.35 -5.09
C ALA A 88 10.30 -1.34 -6.32
N LYS A 89 11.36 -0.53 -6.28
CA LYS A 89 12.37 -0.46 -7.34
C LYS A 89 12.97 -1.82 -7.65
N THR A 90 13.45 -2.53 -6.63
CA THR A 90 14.08 -3.85 -6.80
C THR A 90 13.08 -4.88 -7.34
N ILE A 91 11.83 -4.85 -6.88
CA ILE A 91 10.77 -5.76 -7.33
C ILE A 91 10.51 -5.58 -8.83
N LEU A 92 10.36 -4.33 -9.28
CA LEU A 92 10.15 -4.01 -10.70
C LEU A 92 11.39 -4.35 -11.55
N GLN A 93 12.61 -4.07 -11.05
CA GLN A 93 13.86 -4.43 -11.71
C GLN A 93 13.98 -5.94 -11.96
N LEU A 94 13.44 -6.74 -11.04
CA LEU A 94 13.40 -8.20 -11.15
C LEU A 94 12.22 -8.73 -11.98
N GLY A 95 11.51 -7.84 -12.69
CA GLY A 95 10.49 -8.21 -13.66
C GLY A 95 9.17 -8.69 -13.03
N LYS A 96 8.82 -8.21 -11.84
CA LYS A 96 7.55 -8.57 -11.18
C LYS A 96 6.54 -7.44 -11.28
N ASP A 97 5.29 -7.78 -11.58
CA ASP A 97 4.17 -6.88 -11.40
C ASP A 97 4.04 -6.50 -9.92
N LEU A 98 3.59 -5.27 -9.62
CA LEU A 98 3.52 -4.76 -8.26
C LEU A 98 2.18 -4.09 -7.97
N ILE A 99 1.48 -4.56 -6.93
CA ILE A 99 0.33 -3.85 -6.34
C ILE A 99 0.84 -3.06 -5.13
N ILE A 100 0.58 -1.76 -5.11
CA ILE A 100 0.99 -0.85 -4.02
C ILE A 100 -0.24 -0.44 -3.22
N MET A 101 -0.37 -0.96 -1.98
CA MET A 101 -1.43 -0.55 -1.06
C MET A 101 -1.06 0.72 -0.29
N SER A 102 0.24 0.95 -0.07
CA SER A 102 0.76 2.13 0.63
C SER A 102 0.92 3.32 -0.32
N VAL A 103 -0.20 3.70 -0.94
CA VAL A 103 -0.30 4.67 -2.05
C VAL A 103 0.31 6.03 -1.70
N GLY A 104 0.33 6.39 -0.42
CA GLY A 104 0.94 7.64 0.05
C GLY A 104 2.39 7.84 -0.40
N ALA A 105 3.15 6.77 -0.61
CA ALA A 105 4.52 6.87 -1.13
C ALA A 105 4.59 7.45 -2.55
N LEU A 106 3.56 7.25 -3.35
CA LEU A 106 3.51 7.67 -4.76
C LEU A 106 3.16 9.15 -4.95
N VAL A 107 2.82 9.87 -3.88
CA VAL A 107 2.63 11.33 -3.93
C VAL A 107 3.98 12.04 -4.09
N GLU A 108 5.08 11.39 -3.75
CA GLU A 108 6.43 11.86 -4.03
C GLU A 108 6.74 11.65 -5.52
N ARG A 109 6.78 12.73 -6.27
CA ARG A 109 6.93 12.70 -7.74
C ARG A 109 8.17 11.95 -8.20
N ASP A 110 9.28 12.10 -7.49
CA ASP A 110 10.54 11.41 -7.83
C ASP A 110 10.39 9.90 -7.69
N VAL A 111 9.74 9.44 -6.60
CA VAL A 111 9.43 8.01 -6.39
C VAL A 111 8.50 7.50 -7.48
N LEU A 112 7.43 8.22 -7.76
CA LEU A 112 6.44 7.82 -8.78
C LEU A 112 7.10 7.71 -10.16
N ASN A 113 7.83 8.74 -10.58
CA ASN A 113 8.45 8.78 -11.91
C ASN A 113 9.49 7.66 -12.07
N GLU A 114 10.37 7.46 -11.08
CA GLU A 114 11.35 6.37 -11.10
C GLU A 114 10.67 4.99 -11.26
N LEU A 115 9.58 4.75 -10.52
CA LEU A 115 8.87 3.47 -10.60
C LEU A 115 8.15 3.29 -11.94
N LEU A 116 7.56 4.36 -12.50
CA LEU A 116 6.91 4.31 -13.82
C LEU A 116 7.91 4.05 -14.95
N ASP A 117 9.06 4.70 -14.91
CA ASP A 117 10.15 4.50 -15.88
C ASP A 117 10.65 3.06 -15.84
N LEU A 118 10.87 2.51 -14.64
CA LEU A 118 11.29 1.12 -14.48
C LEU A 118 10.22 0.13 -14.94
N ALA A 119 8.96 0.36 -14.61
CA ALA A 119 7.87 -0.50 -15.05
C ALA A 119 7.77 -0.54 -16.58
N SER A 120 7.92 0.62 -17.24
CA SER A 120 7.96 0.73 -18.70
C SER A 120 9.17 -0.02 -19.28
N GLN A 121 10.38 0.19 -18.75
CA GLN A 121 11.60 -0.46 -19.22
C GLN A 121 11.55 -1.99 -19.06
N LYS A 122 10.95 -2.48 -17.98
CA LYS A 122 10.85 -3.92 -17.67
C LYS A 122 9.59 -4.58 -18.23
N GLN A 123 8.69 -3.81 -18.85
CA GLN A 123 7.40 -4.28 -19.35
C GLN A 123 6.56 -4.97 -18.25
N VAL A 124 6.59 -4.41 -17.05
CA VAL A 124 5.78 -4.83 -15.90
C VAL A 124 4.80 -3.73 -15.51
N HIS A 125 3.83 -4.07 -14.66
CA HIS A 125 2.74 -3.17 -14.30
C HIS A 125 2.78 -2.79 -12.82
N ILE A 126 2.43 -1.54 -12.56
CA ILE A 126 2.14 -1.05 -11.21
C ILE A 126 0.63 -0.87 -11.11
N TYR A 127 0.04 -1.54 -10.13
CA TYR A 127 -1.39 -1.43 -9.81
C TYR A 127 -1.57 -0.65 -8.52
N VAL A 128 -2.42 0.36 -8.56
CA VAL A 128 -2.79 1.18 -7.41
C VAL A 128 -4.28 0.98 -7.16
N PRO A 129 -4.66 0.27 -6.09
CA PRO A 129 -6.07 0.08 -5.77
C PRO A 129 -6.73 1.40 -5.36
N THR A 130 -8.01 1.51 -5.66
CA THR A 130 -8.82 2.70 -5.31
C THR A 130 -9.00 2.86 -3.79
N GLY A 131 -8.74 1.80 -3.03
CA GLY A 131 -8.90 1.78 -1.58
C GLY A 131 -10.37 1.88 -1.15
N ALA A 132 -10.62 2.68 -0.13
CA ALA A 132 -11.95 2.83 0.46
C ALA A 132 -12.81 3.92 -0.21
N ILE A 133 -12.45 4.39 -1.42
CA ILE A 133 -13.22 5.40 -2.15
C ILE A 133 -13.76 4.83 -3.46
N ALA A 134 -15.04 5.02 -3.71
CA ALA A 134 -15.69 4.70 -4.96
C ALA A 134 -15.60 5.87 -5.95
N GLY A 135 -15.73 5.60 -7.26
CA GLY A 135 -15.82 6.63 -8.30
C GLY A 135 -14.48 7.25 -8.70
N ILE A 136 -13.34 6.67 -8.34
CA ILE A 136 -12.03 7.16 -8.80
C ILE A 136 -11.90 7.06 -10.32
N ASP A 137 -12.46 6.04 -10.94
CA ASP A 137 -12.54 5.88 -12.39
C ASP A 137 -13.30 7.01 -13.07
N ALA A 138 -14.43 7.43 -12.49
CA ALA A 138 -15.20 8.59 -12.98
C ALA A 138 -14.37 9.89 -12.88
N ILE A 139 -13.65 10.12 -11.79
CA ILE A 139 -12.77 11.26 -11.61
C ILE A 139 -11.66 11.24 -12.67
N ARG A 140 -11.03 10.09 -12.90
CA ARG A 140 -10.00 9.93 -13.93
C ARG A 140 -10.50 10.26 -15.33
N SER A 141 -11.71 9.84 -15.67
CA SER A 141 -12.26 10.04 -17.01
C SER A 141 -12.50 11.52 -17.34
N VAL A 142 -12.79 12.34 -16.33
CA VAL A 142 -13.06 13.78 -16.48
C VAL A 142 -11.95 14.68 -15.94
N ARG A 143 -10.79 14.13 -15.63
CA ARG A 143 -9.70 14.87 -14.95
C ARG A 143 -9.30 16.17 -15.65
N HIS A 144 -9.40 16.22 -16.99
CA HIS A 144 -9.08 17.40 -17.81
C HIS A 144 -10.10 18.54 -17.67
N LEU A 145 -11.27 18.27 -17.05
CA LEU A 145 -12.33 19.26 -16.77
C LEU A 145 -12.35 19.68 -15.30
N LEU A 146 -11.53 19.04 -14.45
CA LEU A 146 -11.52 19.34 -13.02
C LEU A 146 -10.75 20.62 -12.74
N HIS A 147 -11.34 21.51 -11.94
CA HIS A 147 -10.65 22.67 -11.35
C HIS A 147 -10.08 22.35 -9.97
N SER A 148 -10.78 21.53 -9.18
CA SER A 148 -10.35 21.08 -7.87
C SER A 148 -11.04 19.77 -7.50
N VAL A 149 -10.38 19.01 -6.62
CA VAL A 149 -10.97 17.82 -5.99
C VAL A 149 -10.68 17.90 -4.51
N THR A 150 -11.71 17.82 -3.68
CA THR A 150 -11.59 17.89 -2.23
C THR A 150 -12.11 16.61 -1.60
N ILE A 151 -11.35 16.07 -0.66
CA ILE A 151 -11.78 14.95 0.18
C ILE A 151 -11.84 15.39 1.64
N THR A 152 -12.95 15.08 2.29
CA THR A 152 -13.09 15.26 3.74
C THR A 152 -13.10 13.90 4.42
N THR A 153 -12.13 13.67 5.30
CA THR A 153 -12.01 12.42 6.06
C THR A 153 -12.29 12.69 7.54
N THR A 154 -13.19 11.92 8.14
CA THR A 154 -13.45 11.98 9.59
C THR A 154 -12.82 10.77 10.27
N LYS A 155 -12.04 11.02 11.30
CA LYS A 155 -11.33 9.98 12.08
C LYS A 155 -11.56 10.21 13.57
N SER A 156 -11.56 9.12 14.35
CA SER A 156 -11.54 9.23 15.80
C SER A 156 -10.16 9.73 16.29
N PRO A 157 -10.07 10.37 17.46
CA PRO A 157 -8.78 10.75 18.05
C PRO A 157 -7.81 9.56 18.15
N LYS A 158 -8.31 8.39 18.54
CA LYS A 158 -7.52 7.16 18.65
C LYS A 158 -6.87 6.76 17.31
N ALA A 159 -7.58 6.92 16.20
CA ALA A 159 -7.06 6.60 14.87
C ALA A 159 -6.01 7.61 14.36
N LEU A 160 -5.93 8.78 14.98
CA LEU A 160 -4.95 9.82 14.66
C LEU A 160 -3.77 9.84 15.64
N ALA A 161 -3.80 9.05 16.71
CA ALA A 161 -2.74 8.98 17.71
C ALA A 161 -1.41 8.58 17.03
N GLY A 162 -0.31 9.24 17.45
CA GLY A 162 1.02 9.02 16.88
C GLY A 162 1.26 9.65 15.51
N ALA A 163 0.31 10.41 14.96
CA ALA A 163 0.56 11.13 13.70
C ALA A 163 1.56 12.28 13.93
N PRO A 164 2.57 12.44 13.03
CA PRO A 164 3.61 13.50 13.14
C PRO A 164 3.03 14.91 13.27
N PHE A 165 1.84 15.15 12.74
CA PHE A 165 1.13 16.42 12.89
C PHE A 165 1.05 16.88 14.35
N PHE A 166 0.80 15.97 15.31
CA PHE A 166 0.62 16.32 16.71
C PHE A 166 1.91 16.61 17.45
N GLU A 167 3.07 16.32 16.89
CA GLU A 167 4.37 16.70 17.46
C GLU A 167 4.57 18.23 17.43
N THR A 168 3.97 18.90 16.43
CA THR A 168 4.08 20.35 16.24
C THR A 168 2.77 21.10 16.50
N ALA A 169 1.67 20.39 16.71
CA ALA A 169 0.37 20.98 16.97
C ALA A 169 0.32 21.63 18.36
N ARG A 170 -0.43 22.73 18.49
CA ARG A 170 -0.65 23.43 19.77
C ARG A 170 -1.58 22.70 20.74
N PHE A 171 -2.05 21.51 20.42
CA PHE A 171 -2.95 20.69 21.21
C PHE A 171 -2.63 19.21 21.03
N LYS A 172 -2.97 18.41 22.03
CA LYS A 172 -2.79 16.96 21.98
C LYS A 172 -4.03 16.28 21.39
N VAL A 173 -3.85 15.15 20.72
CA VAL A 173 -4.95 14.40 20.11
C VAL A 173 -5.97 13.93 21.15
N GLU A 174 -5.53 13.61 22.37
CA GLU A 174 -6.37 13.15 23.49
C GLU A 174 -7.31 14.25 24.01
N SER A 175 -6.98 15.53 23.78
CA SER A 175 -7.83 16.66 24.20
C SER A 175 -9.03 16.89 23.27
N ILE A 176 -9.16 16.14 22.19
CA ILE A 176 -10.23 16.31 21.21
C ILE A 176 -11.48 15.58 21.69
N SER A 177 -12.45 16.33 22.22
CA SER A 177 -13.71 15.80 22.76
C SER A 177 -14.91 15.97 21.82
N ARG A 178 -14.78 16.76 20.74
CA ARG A 178 -15.85 17.04 19.77
C ARG A 178 -15.31 17.13 18.36
N LYS A 179 -16.19 16.94 17.37
CA LYS A 179 -15.84 17.06 15.95
C LYS A 179 -15.29 18.47 15.66
N ARG A 180 -14.14 18.52 15.05
CA ARG A 180 -13.47 19.76 14.58
C ARG A 180 -12.58 19.48 13.39
N VAL A 181 -12.29 20.50 12.59
CA VAL A 181 -11.26 20.42 11.56
C VAL A 181 -9.90 20.42 12.24
N ILE A 182 -9.10 19.40 11.95
CA ILE A 182 -7.73 19.24 12.48
C ILE A 182 -6.71 19.79 11.50
N TYR A 183 -6.94 19.53 10.21
CA TYR A 183 -6.03 19.89 9.14
C TYR A 183 -6.82 20.17 7.87
N GLU A 184 -6.38 21.16 7.11
CA GLU A 184 -6.81 21.46 5.75
C GLU A 184 -5.56 21.81 4.93
N GLY A 185 -5.41 21.26 3.72
CA GLY A 185 -4.26 21.47 2.88
C GLY A 185 -4.16 20.45 1.76
N SER A 186 -3.02 20.42 1.04
CA SER A 186 -2.79 19.53 -0.08
C SER A 186 -2.71 18.06 0.35
N ALA A 187 -2.99 17.14 -0.59
CA ALA A 187 -2.81 15.71 -0.36
C ALA A 187 -1.35 15.37 -0.03
N GLY A 188 -0.39 16.00 -0.70
CA GLY A 188 1.04 15.82 -0.46
C GLY A 188 1.47 16.18 0.97
N ASP A 189 0.96 17.30 1.50
CA ASP A 189 1.24 17.70 2.87
C ASP A 189 0.51 16.81 3.89
N ALA A 190 -0.72 16.38 3.56
CA ALA A 190 -1.47 15.46 4.41
C ALA A 190 -0.75 14.12 4.57
N VAL A 191 -0.12 13.59 3.51
CA VAL A 191 0.68 12.36 3.53
C VAL A 191 1.83 12.46 4.54
N LYS A 192 2.54 13.59 4.57
CA LYS A 192 3.65 13.82 5.53
C LYS A 192 3.17 13.92 6.97
N LYS A 193 2.02 14.55 7.19
CA LYS A 193 1.45 14.80 8.53
C LYS A 193 0.71 13.60 9.12
N PHE A 194 0.12 12.76 8.27
CA PHE A 194 -0.75 11.64 8.67
C PHE A 194 -0.46 10.37 7.86
N PRO A 195 0.78 9.86 7.79
CA PRO A 195 1.20 8.83 6.83
C PRO A 195 0.38 7.53 6.89
N ALA A 196 -0.17 7.18 8.05
CA ALA A 196 -0.99 5.99 8.23
C ALA A 196 -2.48 6.16 7.81
N ASN A 197 -2.91 7.38 7.44
CA ASN A 197 -4.34 7.69 7.30
C ASN A 197 -4.71 8.33 5.95
N VAL A 198 -3.83 8.34 4.97
CA VAL A 198 -3.96 9.21 3.78
C VAL A 198 -3.89 8.48 2.44
N ASN A 199 -3.84 7.15 2.42
CA ASN A 199 -3.78 6.41 1.16
C ASN A 199 -4.96 6.75 0.22
N VAL A 200 -6.15 6.98 0.78
CA VAL A 200 -7.34 7.39 0.01
C VAL A 200 -7.14 8.77 -0.61
N ALA A 201 -6.59 9.74 0.15
CA ALA A 201 -6.31 11.07 -0.37
C ALA A 201 -5.21 11.05 -1.44
N ALA A 202 -4.19 10.21 -1.24
CA ALA A 202 -3.14 9.97 -2.23
C ALA A 202 -3.70 9.35 -3.52
N ALA A 203 -4.54 8.32 -3.41
CA ALA A 203 -5.17 7.68 -4.57
C ALA A 203 -6.05 8.67 -5.34
N LEU A 204 -6.80 9.52 -4.63
CA LEU A 204 -7.63 10.56 -5.24
C LEU A 204 -6.77 11.63 -5.94
N SER A 205 -5.68 12.06 -5.33
CA SER A 205 -4.73 13.02 -5.90
C SER A 205 -4.15 12.49 -7.23
N LEU A 206 -3.63 11.26 -7.23
CA LEU A 206 -3.07 10.61 -8.42
C LEU A 206 -4.10 10.40 -9.54
N ALA A 207 -5.36 10.15 -9.19
CA ALA A 207 -6.44 9.98 -10.16
C ALA A 207 -6.94 11.30 -10.74
N GLY A 208 -6.87 12.39 -9.96
CA GLY A 208 -7.36 13.72 -10.32
C GLY A 208 -6.29 14.61 -10.93
N LEU A 209 -5.87 15.61 -10.18
CA LEU A 209 -4.98 16.68 -10.65
C LEU A 209 -3.49 16.46 -10.35
N GLY A 210 -3.14 15.41 -9.60
CA GLY A 210 -1.76 15.10 -9.20
C GLY A 210 -1.36 15.64 -7.84
#